data_05ccf7d058eecbf4c9ad7203e46e327e
#
_entry.id   05ccf7d058eecbf4c9ad7203e46e327e
#
_cell.length_a   1.000
_cell.length_b   1.000
_cell.length_c   1.000
_cell.angle_alpha   90.00
_cell.angle_beta   90.00
_cell.angle_gamma   90.00
#
_symmetry.space_group_name_H-M   'P 1'
#
loop_
_entity.id
_entity.type
_entity.pdbx_description
1 polymer ?
#
loop_
_entity_poly.entity_id
_entity_poly.type
_entity_poly.pdbx_seq_one_letter_code
_entity_poly.pdbx_strand_id
1 'polypeptide(L)'
;MKKNERHNNRNFILLLILILLLSIISISIEYVKVSNTLNKNNDYSTIDSKTNSWDIEFTSSSFNCIGQAKVNNLKTSSSQITFNVTLNAPKDTITIYSKIENLGKIDATLDTFIKGTPKFKSTDFSIEQEEKLNNAVSYNVTYADGSKIKLGDILKANESKIIKIVISLKENVSVNSIYIENLNVIMLYKQI
;
A
#
# COMPACT_ATOMS: atom_id res chain seq x y z
N MET A 1 57.13 -32.78 -1.53
CA MET A 1 56.41 -31.74 -0.75
C MET A 1 55.07 -31.23 -1.34
N LYS A 2 54.62 -31.63 -2.53
CA LYS A 2 53.37 -31.11 -3.14
C LYS A 2 52.05 -31.80 -2.71
N LYS A 3 52.10 -32.89 -1.96
CA LYS A 3 50.89 -33.68 -1.62
C LYS A 3 50.13 -33.16 -0.38
N ASN A 4 50.83 -32.50 0.53
CA ASN A 4 50.23 -31.95 1.77
C ASN A 4 49.45 -30.65 1.56
N GLU A 5 49.84 -29.78 0.61
CA GLU A 5 49.13 -28.53 0.35
C GLU A 5 47.75 -28.73 -0.28
N ARG A 6 47.60 -29.77 -1.12
CA ARG A 6 46.27 -30.07 -1.71
C ARG A 6 45.26 -30.61 -0.66
N HIS A 7 45.76 -31.27 0.37
CA HIS A 7 44.87 -31.78 1.42
C HIS A 7 44.42 -30.67 2.36
N ASN A 8 45.28 -29.70 2.63
CA ASN A 8 44.97 -28.54 3.48
C ASN A 8 43.94 -27.60 2.80
N ASN A 9 44.10 -27.36 1.50
CA ASN A 9 43.14 -26.52 0.74
C ASN A 9 41.75 -27.17 0.63
N ARG A 10 41.70 -28.50 0.49
CA ARG A 10 40.41 -29.21 0.45
C ARG A 10 39.67 -29.14 1.78
N ASN A 11 40.39 -29.31 2.88
CA ASN A 11 39.80 -29.18 4.23
C ASN A 11 39.37 -27.76 4.54
N PHE A 12 40.12 -26.76 4.06
CA PHE A 12 39.73 -25.33 4.19
C PHE A 12 38.49 -25.00 3.39
N ILE A 13 38.36 -25.49 2.16
CA ILE A 13 37.16 -25.32 1.34
C ILE A 13 35.95 -26.00 1.99
N LEU A 14 36.10 -27.20 2.52
CA LEU A 14 35.03 -27.89 3.24
C LEU A 14 34.60 -27.16 4.50
N LEU A 15 35.51 -26.52 5.23
CA LEU A 15 35.20 -25.68 6.38
C LEU A 15 34.41 -24.46 5.99
N LEU A 16 34.78 -23.78 4.89
CA LEU A 16 34.04 -22.63 4.37
C LEU A 16 32.61 -23.01 3.95
N ILE A 17 32.44 -24.14 3.27
CA ILE A 17 31.11 -24.65 2.89
C ILE A 17 30.28 -24.95 4.14
N LEU A 18 30.88 -25.54 5.17
CA LEU A 18 30.18 -25.83 6.42
C LEU A 18 29.71 -24.55 7.12
N ILE A 19 30.56 -23.51 7.19
CA ILE A 19 30.19 -22.21 7.77
C ILE A 19 29.06 -21.57 6.99
N LEU A 20 29.11 -21.63 5.65
CA LEU A 20 28.04 -21.10 4.79
C LEU A 20 26.71 -21.83 5.04
N LEU A 21 26.74 -23.16 5.14
CA LEU A 21 25.53 -23.94 5.43
C LEU A 21 24.95 -23.62 6.81
N LEU A 22 25.80 -23.46 7.82
CA LEU A 22 25.36 -23.08 9.17
C LEU A 22 24.73 -21.67 9.19
N SER A 23 25.25 -20.72 8.41
CA SER A 23 24.67 -19.38 8.30
C SER A 23 23.29 -19.40 7.64
N ILE A 24 23.11 -20.20 6.60
CA ILE A 24 21.79 -20.37 5.94
C ILE A 24 20.76 -20.98 6.89
N ILE A 25 21.16 -21.98 7.68
CA ILE A 25 20.29 -22.61 8.68
C ILE A 25 19.89 -21.60 9.76
N SER A 26 20.82 -20.77 10.24
CA SER A 26 20.54 -19.74 11.25
C SER A 26 19.53 -18.71 10.75
N ILE A 27 19.69 -18.23 9.52
CA ILE A 27 18.74 -17.28 8.88
C ILE A 27 17.37 -17.94 8.73
N SER A 28 17.31 -19.21 8.36
CA SER A 28 16.06 -19.96 8.21
C SER A 28 15.31 -20.11 9.53
N ILE A 29 16.03 -20.35 10.64
CA ILE A 29 15.45 -20.48 11.99
C ILE A 29 14.89 -19.14 12.46
N GLU A 30 15.59 -18.02 12.22
CA GLU A 30 15.09 -16.69 12.57
C GLU A 30 13.87 -16.32 11.73
N TYR A 31 13.88 -16.63 10.43
CA TYR A 31 12.72 -16.40 9.56
C TYR A 31 11.49 -17.17 10.04
N VAL A 32 11.66 -18.45 10.40
CA VAL A 32 10.56 -19.27 10.95
C VAL A 32 10.07 -18.73 12.28
N LYS A 33 10.96 -18.25 13.17
CA LYS A 33 10.57 -17.61 14.44
C LYS A 33 9.76 -16.33 14.21
N VAL A 34 10.21 -15.46 13.31
CA VAL A 34 9.50 -14.22 12.96
C VAL A 34 8.16 -14.55 12.30
N SER A 35 8.12 -15.49 11.37
CA SER A 35 6.88 -15.92 10.72
C SER A 35 5.89 -16.53 11.72
N ASN A 36 6.35 -17.37 12.66
CA ASN A 36 5.50 -17.95 13.70
C ASN A 36 5.04 -16.90 14.72
N THR A 37 5.84 -15.87 14.99
CA THR A 37 5.43 -14.76 15.86
C THR A 37 4.37 -13.90 15.18
N LEU A 38 4.51 -13.65 13.88
CA LEU A 38 3.51 -12.95 13.08
C LEU A 38 2.21 -13.77 12.95
N ASN A 39 2.30 -15.08 12.74
CA ASN A 39 1.12 -15.95 12.72
C ASN A 39 0.48 -16.13 14.11
N LYS A 40 1.26 -16.16 15.20
CA LYS A 40 0.71 -16.19 16.55
C LYS A 40 -0.02 -14.90 16.92
N ASN A 41 0.39 -13.76 16.37
CA ASN A 41 -0.34 -12.51 16.54
C ASN A 41 -1.65 -12.46 15.73
N ASN A 42 -1.84 -13.38 14.76
CA ASN A 42 -3.11 -13.55 14.06
C ASN A 42 -4.04 -14.59 14.73
N ASP A 43 -3.53 -15.37 15.69
CA ASP A 43 -4.31 -16.30 16.52
C ASP A 43 -4.85 -15.66 17.82
N TYR A 44 -5.25 -14.39 17.75
CA TYR A 44 -6.22 -13.86 18.73
C TYR A 44 -7.64 -14.29 18.36
N SER A 45 -7.79 -15.57 18.04
CA SER A 45 -9.11 -16.20 17.98
C SER A 45 -9.41 -16.84 19.32
N THR A 46 -10.56 -16.45 19.86
CA THR A 46 -11.25 -17.08 20.99
C THR A 46 -10.70 -16.79 22.40
N ILE A 47 -10.62 -15.52 22.76
CA ILE A 47 -11.15 -15.10 24.05
C ILE A 47 -12.49 -14.42 23.77
N ASP A 48 -13.54 -15.00 24.30
CA ASP A 48 -14.91 -14.45 24.32
C ASP A 48 -14.90 -13.09 25.06
N SER A 49 -14.34 -12.07 24.43
CA SER A 49 -14.51 -10.69 24.88
C SER A 49 -15.18 -9.89 23.77
N LYS A 50 -16.47 -10.14 23.57
CA LYS A 50 -17.39 -9.25 22.86
C LYS A 50 -17.44 -7.82 23.45
N THR A 51 -16.52 -7.46 24.32
CA THR A 51 -16.56 -6.18 25.04
C THR A 51 -15.60 -5.11 24.50
N ASN A 52 -14.52 -5.48 23.83
CA ASN A 52 -13.54 -4.52 23.31
C ASN A 52 -12.99 -4.96 21.93
N SER A 53 -13.83 -5.02 20.91
CA SER A 53 -13.35 -5.35 19.58
C SER A 53 -12.74 -4.13 18.90
N TRP A 54 -11.51 -4.27 18.45
CA TRP A 54 -10.84 -3.38 17.52
C TRP A 54 -11.13 -3.86 16.11
N ASP A 55 -11.80 -3.04 15.31
CA ASP A 55 -12.16 -3.42 13.95
C ASP A 55 -12.37 -2.16 13.09
N ILE A 56 -11.33 -1.78 12.34
CA ILE A 56 -11.40 -0.65 11.42
C ILE A 56 -11.02 -1.11 10.04
N GLU A 57 -11.93 -0.89 9.10
CA GLU A 57 -11.72 -1.33 7.73
C GLU A 57 -12.39 -0.42 6.70
N PHE A 58 -11.86 -0.47 5.48
CA PHE A 58 -12.57 0.03 4.31
C PHE A 58 -13.64 -0.98 3.91
N THR A 59 -14.91 -0.58 4.01
CA THR A 59 -16.05 -1.48 3.80
C THR A 59 -16.61 -1.43 2.39
N SER A 60 -16.48 -0.30 1.71
CA SER A 60 -17.01 -0.14 0.35
C SER A 60 -16.25 0.93 -0.43
N SER A 61 -16.25 0.77 -1.75
CA SER A 61 -15.72 1.76 -2.68
C SER A 61 -16.62 1.88 -3.90
N SER A 62 -16.84 3.09 -4.37
CA SER A 62 -17.53 3.41 -5.62
C SER A 62 -16.73 4.45 -6.40
N PHE A 63 -16.95 4.54 -7.70
CA PHE A 63 -16.27 5.55 -8.52
C PHE A 63 -17.20 6.16 -9.57
N ASN A 64 -16.83 7.36 -9.98
CA ASN A 64 -17.43 8.07 -11.10
C ASN A 64 -16.31 8.55 -12.04
N CYS A 65 -16.52 8.41 -13.35
CA CYS A 65 -15.61 8.89 -14.38
C CYS A 65 -16.28 9.98 -15.21
N ILE A 66 -15.54 11.05 -15.48
CA ILE A 66 -15.92 12.12 -16.38
C ILE A 66 -14.98 12.07 -17.59
N GLY A 67 -15.54 12.23 -18.78
CA GLY A 67 -14.81 12.14 -20.03
C GLY A 67 -14.58 10.68 -20.46
N GLN A 68 -13.37 10.37 -20.91
CA GLN A 68 -12.98 9.04 -21.37
C GLN A 68 -12.12 8.27 -20.34
N ALA A 69 -12.07 8.77 -19.12
CA ALA A 69 -11.33 8.19 -18.02
C ALA A 69 -11.85 6.80 -17.64
N LYS A 70 -10.97 5.92 -17.19
CA LYS A 70 -11.32 4.56 -16.74
C LYS A 70 -10.59 4.21 -15.46
N VAL A 71 -11.30 3.54 -14.55
CA VAL A 71 -10.72 2.89 -13.36
C VAL A 71 -10.52 1.41 -13.66
N ASN A 72 -9.33 0.90 -13.33
CA ASN A 72 -8.98 -0.50 -13.49
C ASN A 72 -8.47 -1.05 -12.15
N ASN A 73 -8.79 -2.32 -11.87
CA ASN A 73 -8.26 -3.04 -10.70
C ASN A 73 -8.48 -2.32 -9.35
N LEU A 74 -9.65 -1.69 -9.16
CA LEU A 74 -10.00 -1.14 -7.86
C LEU A 74 -10.17 -2.27 -6.84
N LYS A 75 -9.33 -2.27 -5.81
CA LYS A 75 -9.34 -3.24 -4.71
C LYS A 75 -9.30 -2.50 -3.39
N THR A 76 -10.05 -3.03 -2.44
CA THR A 76 -10.13 -2.52 -1.07
C THR A 76 -9.72 -3.62 -0.12
N SER A 77 -8.89 -3.30 0.85
CA SER A 77 -8.56 -4.16 1.99
C SER A 77 -8.85 -3.40 3.29
N SER A 78 -8.62 -4.01 4.44
CA SER A 78 -8.92 -3.36 5.73
C SER A 78 -8.28 -1.97 5.89
N SER A 79 -7.06 -1.78 5.43
CA SER A 79 -6.29 -0.54 5.63
C SER A 79 -5.89 0.18 4.34
N GLN A 80 -6.21 -0.38 3.18
CA GLN A 80 -5.68 0.11 1.91
C GLN A 80 -6.70 0.03 0.78
N ILE A 81 -6.66 1.05 -0.08
CA ILE A 81 -7.31 1.06 -1.39
C ILE A 81 -6.22 1.08 -2.44
N THR A 82 -6.30 0.20 -3.44
CA THR A 82 -5.39 0.18 -4.59
C THR A 82 -6.19 0.23 -5.88
N PHE A 83 -5.67 0.93 -6.87
CA PHE A 83 -6.34 1.05 -8.17
C PHE A 83 -5.36 1.50 -9.23
N ASN A 84 -5.73 1.25 -10.49
CA ASN A 84 -5.07 1.78 -11.67
C ASN A 84 -6.06 2.68 -12.42
N VAL A 85 -5.56 3.65 -13.18
CA VAL A 85 -6.41 4.55 -13.95
C VAL A 85 -5.86 4.78 -15.35
N THR A 86 -6.77 5.04 -16.28
CA THR A 86 -6.43 5.52 -17.62
C THR A 86 -7.11 6.88 -17.82
N LEU A 87 -6.34 7.88 -18.23
CA LEU A 87 -6.81 9.20 -18.62
C LEU A 87 -6.50 9.38 -20.10
N ASN A 88 -7.52 9.61 -20.93
CA ASN A 88 -7.38 9.61 -22.39
C ASN A 88 -7.45 11.00 -23.02
N ALA A 89 -7.98 11.98 -22.29
CA ALA A 89 -8.17 13.33 -22.80
C ALA A 89 -7.98 14.38 -21.68
N PRO A 90 -7.62 15.62 -22.03
CA PRO A 90 -7.66 16.74 -21.10
C PRO A 90 -9.03 16.86 -20.41
N LYS A 91 -9.03 17.21 -19.13
CA LYS A 91 -10.20 17.27 -18.24
C LYS A 91 -10.80 15.92 -17.83
N ASP A 92 -10.27 14.81 -18.32
CA ASP A 92 -10.65 13.51 -17.79
C ASP A 92 -10.47 13.51 -16.27
N THR A 93 -11.52 13.07 -15.57
CA THR A 93 -11.53 13.06 -14.11
C THR A 93 -12.14 11.77 -13.60
N ILE A 94 -11.50 11.22 -12.58
CA ILE A 94 -11.97 10.06 -11.83
C ILE A 94 -12.17 10.51 -10.40
N THR A 95 -13.32 10.21 -9.84
CA THR A 95 -13.61 10.39 -8.42
C THR A 95 -13.95 9.04 -7.81
N ILE A 96 -13.17 8.61 -6.82
CA ILE A 96 -13.43 7.40 -6.04
C ILE A 96 -13.89 7.85 -4.65
N TYR A 97 -15.00 7.27 -4.18
CA TYR A 97 -15.45 7.39 -2.80
C TYR A 97 -15.24 6.05 -2.12
N SER A 98 -14.63 6.06 -0.97
CA SER A 98 -14.45 4.87 -0.16
C SER A 98 -14.82 5.14 1.28
N LYS A 99 -15.60 4.23 1.86
CA LYS A 99 -16.07 4.31 3.23
C LYS A 99 -15.11 3.56 4.13
N ILE A 100 -14.60 4.23 5.16
CA ILE A 100 -13.86 3.61 6.26
C ILE A 100 -14.75 3.61 7.50
N GLU A 101 -14.81 2.49 8.21
CA GLU A 101 -15.68 2.30 9.37
C GLU A 101 -14.88 1.76 10.54
N ASN A 102 -15.20 2.26 11.71
CA ASN A 102 -14.81 1.65 12.96
C ASN A 102 -15.99 0.78 13.44
N LEU A 103 -15.93 -0.51 13.14
CA LEU A 103 -16.92 -1.50 13.55
C LEU A 103 -16.70 -1.95 15.01
N GLY A 104 -15.57 -1.53 15.58
CA GLY A 104 -15.21 -1.80 16.97
C GLY A 104 -15.94 -0.90 17.97
N LYS A 105 -15.66 -1.14 19.26
CA LYS A 105 -16.26 -0.41 20.39
C LYS A 105 -15.34 0.59 21.02
N ILE A 106 -14.15 0.80 20.45
CA ILE A 106 -13.10 1.68 20.98
C ILE A 106 -12.83 2.76 19.95
N ASP A 107 -12.70 4.00 20.41
CA ASP A 107 -12.31 5.12 19.58
C ASP A 107 -10.89 4.93 19.05
N ALA A 108 -10.65 5.43 17.85
CA ALA A 108 -9.41 5.29 17.14
C ALA A 108 -8.89 6.65 16.64
N THR A 109 -7.59 6.77 16.55
CA THR A 109 -6.94 7.92 15.93
C THR A 109 -6.11 7.49 14.74
N LEU A 110 -6.15 8.29 13.68
CA LEU A 110 -5.36 8.05 12.48
C LEU A 110 -3.86 8.25 12.80
N ASP A 111 -3.11 7.16 12.71
CA ASP A 111 -1.67 7.13 13.01
C ASP A 111 -0.81 7.29 11.75
N THR A 112 -1.24 6.68 10.65
CA THR A 112 -0.52 6.74 9.38
C THR A 112 -1.47 7.04 8.23
N PHE A 113 -1.10 8.01 7.40
CA PHE A 113 -1.76 8.33 6.14
C PHE A 113 -0.74 8.38 5.01
N ILE A 114 -0.86 7.48 4.04
CA ILE A 114 0.01 7.45 2.87
C ILE A 114 -0.84 7.58 1.62
N LYS A 115 -0.49 8.55 0.81
CA LYS A 115 -0.97 8.73 -0.56
C LYS A 115 0.18 8.34 -1.49
N GLY A 116 0.00 7.25 -2.24
CA GLY A 116 1.01 6.77 -3.18
C GLY A 116 1.32 7.79 -4.28
N THR A 117 2.53 7.75 -4.80
CA THR A 117 2.93 8.58 -5.94
C THR A 117 2.48 7.91 -7.24
N PRO A 118 1.89 8.66 -8.19
CA PRO A 118 1.55 8.13 -9.51
C PRO A 118 2.78 7.53 -10.20
N LYS A 119 2.61 6.33 -10.75
CA LYS A 119 3.62 5.68 -11.61
C LYS A 119 3.04 5.51 -13.01
N PHE A 120 3.67 6.15 -13.96
CA PHE A 120 3.22 6.09 -15.36
C PHE A 120 3.81 4.84 -16.02
N LYS A 121 2.93 4.08 -16.69
CA LYS A 121 3.38 2.91 -17.44
C LYS A 121 3.78 3.33 -18.84
N SER A 122 5.05 3.50 -19.06
CA SER A 122 5.68 3.44 -20.38
C SER A 122 7.14 3.10 -20.19
N THR A 123 7.64 2.21 -21.02
CA THR A 123 9.08 1.88 -21.12
C THR A 123 9.87 2.98 -21.82
N ASP A 124 9.19 3.95 -22.44
CA ASP A 124 9.78 4.90 -23.38
C ASP A 124 9.76 6.36 -22.91
N PHE A 125 9.29 6.62 -21.69
CA PHE A 125 9.30 7.98 -21.15
C PHE A 125 10.72 8.38 -20.68
N SER A 126 11.20 9.50 -21.18
CA SER A 126 12.36 10.17 -20.60
C SER A 126 12.00 10.77 -19.24
N ILE A 127 13.00 11.04 -18.39
CA ILE A 127 12.82 11.69 -17.09
C ILE A 127 12.04 13.02 -17.24
N GLU A 128 12.31 13.79 -18.28
CA GLU A 128 11.60 15.04 -18.58
C GLU A 128 10.13 14.82 -18.92
N GLN A 129 9.80 13.72 -19.59
CA GLN A 129 8.40 13.35 -19.89
C GLN A 129 7.65 12.90 -18.65
N GLU A 130 8.27 12.12 -17.76
CA GLU A 130 7.69 11.76 -16.47
C GLU A 130 7.39 12.98 -15.60
N GLU A 131 8.31 13.95 -15.54
CA GLU A 131 8.12 15.19 -14.82
C GLU A 131 6.94 16.00 -15.38
N LYS A 132 6.84 16.12 -16.71
CA LYS A 132 5.71 16.76 -17.38
C LYS A 132 4.40 16.05 -17.05
N LEU A 133 4.36 14.72 -17.04
CA LEU A 133 3.18 13.94 -16.67
C LEU A 133 2.81 14.11 -15.19
N ASN A 134 3.77 14.11 -14.28
CA ASN A 134 3.54 14.38 -12.86
C ASN A 134 2.93 15.78 -12.65
N ASN A 135 3.37 16.77 -13.41
CA ASN A 135 2.81 18.11 -13.37
C ASN A 135 1.43 18.23 -14.04
N ALA A 136 1.12 17.34 -14.97
CA ALA A 136 -0.12 17.32 -15.72
C ALA A 136 -1.26 16.61 -14.97
N VAL A 137 -0.94 15.62 -14.15
CA VAL A 137 -1.92 14.84 -13.38
C VAL A 137 -2.09 15.46 -11.99
N SER A 138 -3.34 15.72 -11.62
CA SER A 138 -3.71 16.07 -10.25
C SER A 138 -4.21 14.82 -9.53
N TYR A 139 -3.66 14.52 -8.37
CA TYR A 139 -4.09 13.43 -7.51
C TYR A 139 -4.30 13.95 -6.09
N ASN A 140 -5.55 14.03 -5.65
CA ASN A 140 -5.94 14.55 -4.35
C ASN A 140 -6.76 13.54 -3.56
N VAL A 141 -6.52 13.51 -2.24
CA VAL A 141 -7.27 12.67 -1.29
C VAL A 141 -7.72 13.56 -0.13
N THR A 142 -9.03 13.57 0.12
CA THR A 142 -9.69 14.35 1.18
C THR A 142 -10.79 13.50 1.81
N TYR A 143 -11.40 13.98 2.88
CA TYR A 143 -12.73 13.52 3.25
C TYR A 143 -13.78 13.98 2.22
N ALA A 144 -14.95 13.35 2.23
CA ALA A 144 -16.02 13.66 1.25
C ALA A 144 -16.52 15.09 1.33
N ASP A 145 -16.46 15.71 2.51
CA ASP A 145 -16.80 17.13 2.76
C ASP A 145 -15.74 18.12 2.25
N GLY A 146 -14.62 17.60 1.72
CA GLY A 146 -13.48 18.40 1.23
C GLY A 146 -12.44 18.74 2.29
N SER A 147 -12.64 18.38 3.54
CA SER A 147 -11.65 18.59 4.59
C SER A 147 -10.40 17.73 4.38
N LYS A 148 -9.24 18.24 4.82
CA LYS A 148 -7.97 17.52 4.70
C LYS A 148 -7.90 16.40 5.74
N ILE A 149 -7.41 15.23 5.30
CA ILE A 149 -7.06 14.13 6.20
C ILE A 149 -5.78 14.51 6.96
N LYS A 150 -5.81 14.37 8.29
CA LYS A 150 -4.69 14.70 9.18
C LYS A 150 -4.39 13.55 10.12
N LEU A 151 -3.12 13.36 10.44
CA LEU A 151 -2.73 12.49 11.55
C LEU A 151 -3.37 13.00 12.84
N GLY A 152 -3.87 12.08 13.65
CA GLY A 152 -4.64 12.43 14.85
C GLY A 152 -6.14 12.57 14.63
N ASP A 153 -6.65 12.51 13.41
CA ASP A 153 -8.10 12.51 13.16
C ASP A 153 -8.77 11.31 13.86
N ILE A 154 -9.81 11.61 14.62
CA ILE A 154 -10.52 10.59 15.40
C ILE A 154 -11.60 9.94 14.55
N LEU A 155 -11.72 8.62 14.67
CA LEU A 155 -12.82 7.80 14.20
C LEU A 155 -13.42 7.08 15.40
N LYS A 156 -14.57 7.56 15.86
CA LYS A 156 -15.22 7.04 17.06
C LYS A 156 -15.74 5.62 16.85
N ALA A 157 -15.96 4.92 17.93
CA ALA A 157 -16.64 3.62 17.92
C ALA A 157 -17.98 3.68 17.14
N ASN A 158 -18.17 2.76 16.21
CA ASN A 158 -19.32 2.69 15.30
C ASN A 158 -19.47 3.92 14.38
N GLU A 159 -18.44 4.76 14.23
CA GLU A 159 -18.43 5.87 13.28
C GLU A 159 -17.92 5.40 11.92
N SER A 160 -18.40 6.06 10.86
CA SER A 160 -17.83 5.92 9.52
C SER A 160 -17.49 7.28 8.93
N LYS A 161 -16.45 7.31 8.10
CA LYS A 161 -16.08 8.47 7.28
C LYS A 161 -15.94 8.04 5.83
N ILE A 162 -16.24 8.97 4.91
CA ILE A 162 -16.05 8.74 3.49
C ILE A 162 -14.84 9.54 3.05
N ILE A 163 -13.86 8.88 2.44
CA ILE A 163 -12.77 9.53 1.75
C ILE A 163 -13.12 9.72 0.27
N LYS A 164 -12.65 10.82 -0.28
CA LYS A 164 -12.80 11.20 -1.67
C LYS A 164 -11.42 11.28 -2.32
N ILE A 165 -11.22 10.49 -3.33
CA ILE A 165 -9.99 10.45 -4.13
C ILE A 165 -10.32 11.03 -5.50
N VAL A 166 -9.61 12.07 -5.91
CA VAL A 166 -9.81 12.71 -7.22
C VAL A 166 -8.52 12.65 -8.01
N ILE A 167 -8.59 12.06 -9.20
CA ILE A 167 -7.50 12.05 -10.17
C ILE A 167 -8.01 12.76 -11.43
N SER A 168 -7.27 13.74 -11.91
CA SER A 168 -7.65 14.48 -13.12
C SER A 168 -6.45 14.86 -13.97
N LEU A 169 -6.68 14.95 -15.27
CA LEU A 169 -5.73 15.48 -16.23
C LEU A 169 -6.03 16.96 -16.49
N LYS A 170 -5.01 17.81 -16.32
CA LYS A 170 -5.14 19.26 -16.54
C LYS A 170 -5.45 19.59 -18.00
N GLU A 171 -6.04 20.77 -18.22
CA GLU A 171 -6.54 21.18 -19.53
C GLU A 171 -5.47 21.34 -20.63
N ASN A 172 -4.26 21.75 -20.25
CA ASN A 172 -3.21 22.17 -21.19
C ASN A 172 -2.19 21.08 -21.52
N VAL A 173 -2.63 19.81 -21.52
CA VAL A 173 -1.73 18.68 -21.76
C VAL A 173 -2.14 17.96 -23.05
N SER A 174 -1.28 18.02 -24.05
CA SER A 174 -1.42 17.21 -25.25
C SER A 174 -0.81 15.84 -25.01
N VAL A 175 -1.62 14.88 -24.56
CA VAL A 175 -1.21 13.49 -24.34
C VAL A 175 -2.26 12.57 -24.94
N ASN A 176 -1.80 11.50 -25.57
CA ASN A 176 -2.68 10.48 -26.12
C ASN A 176 -3.04 9.56 -24.99
N SER A 177 -3.26 9.03 -24.27
CA SER A 177 -3.62 8.12 -23.20
C SER A 177 -2.51 7.99 -22.15
N ILE A 178 -2.85 8.23 -20.90
CA ILE A 178 -1.95 8.06 -19.75
C ILE A 178 -2.49 6.89 -18.92
N TYR A 179 -1.67 5.86 -18.75
CA TYR A 179 -1.98 4.78 -17.82
C TYR A 179 -1.15 4.95 -16.56
N ILE A 180 -1.81 5.00 -15.41
CA ILE A 180 -1.19 5.18 -14.10
C ILE A 180 -1.43 3.92 -13.27
N GLU A 181 -0.34 3.30 -12.81
CA GLU A 181 -0.36 2.06 -12.05
C GLU A 181 -0.17 2.27 -10.56
N ASN A 182 -0.66 1.32 -9.81
CA ASN A 182 -0.36 1.15 -8.38
C ASN A 182 -0.64 2.39 -7.51
N LEU A 183 -1.65 3.18 -7.90
CA LEU A 183 -2.15 4.21 -7.02
C LEU A 183 -2.71 3.55 -5.76
N ASN A 184 -2.34 4.10 -4.61
CA ASN A 184 -2.83 3.59 -3.35
C ASN A 184 -3.10 4.70 -2.33
N VAL A 185 -4.02 4.40 -1.42
CA VAL A 185 -4.27 5.18 -0.21
C VAL A 185 -4.24 4.21 0.96
N ILE A 186 -3.39 4.48 1.93
CA ILE A 186 -3.24 3.66 3.15
C ILE A 186 -3.62 4.52 4.34
N MET A 187 -4.47 3.99 5.21
CA MET A 187 -4.86 4.61 6.47
C MET A 187 -4.75 3.58 7.59
N LEU A 188 -3.81 3.82 8.51
CA LEU A 188 -3.65 2.98 9.70
C LEU A 188 -4.10 3.76 10.91
N TYR A 189 -4.89 3.12 11.74
CA TYR A 189 -5.40 3.69 12.97
C TYR A 189 -4.77 2.99 14.17
N LYS A 190 -4.74 3.67 15.31
CA LYS A 190 -4.42 3.11 16.62
C LYS A 190 -5.51 3.44 17.63
N GLN A 191 -5.64 2.62 18.65
CA GLN A 191 -6.57 2.87 19.76
C GLN A 191 -6.20 4.14 20.54
N ILE A 192 -7.21 4.79 21.06
CA ILE A 192 -7.05 5.91 22.02
C ILE A 192 -7.40 5.40 23.39
#